data_8fc6069049d257ac230de6713d26bf19
#
_entry.id   8fc6069049d257ac230de6713d26bf19
#
_cell.length_a   1.000
_cell.length_b   1.000
_cell.length_c   1.000
_cell.angle_alpha   90.00
_cell.angle_beta   90.00
_cell.angle_gamma   90.00
#
_symmetry.space_group_name_H-M   'P 1'
#
loop_
_entity.id
_entity.type
_entity.pdbx_description
1 polymer ?
#
loop_
_entity_poly.entity_id
_entity_poly.type
_entity_poly.pdbx_seq_one_letter_code
_entity_poly.pdbx_strand_id
1 'polypeptide(L)'
;MILHAIVDDLRVARAAIDGGATHVQLRLKNLPTAELIDEGRPFRDLCARSGVTFVVNDDVDAAIALGADGVHLGREDGGIERAREANLLLGLSAQTVEEALAVDNERPDYLGAGPIWATPVKPGIPALGLVGLAELCESVAAPVIAIGGVDATNAALCLEAGAVGVAVVRASTDAAAVRTALERAAF
;
A
#
# COMPACT_ATOMS: atom_id res chain seq x y z
N MET A 1 -9.45 -2.40 -9.92
CA MET A 1 -9.44 -1.92 -8.52
C MET A 1 -8.34 -2.61 -7.75
N ILE A 2 -7.58 -1.85 -6.98
CA ILE A 2 -6.47 -2.34 -6.18
C ILE A 2 -6.94 -2.65 -4.76
N LEU A 3 -6.68 -3.86 -4.28
CA LEU A 3 -6.74 -4.23 -2.88
C LEU A 3 -5.31 -4.59 -2.45
N HIS A 4 -4.70 -3.71 -1.68
CA HIS A 4 -3.31 -3.78 -1.25
C HIS A 4 -3.25 -4.25 0.21
N ALA A 5 -2.85 -5.48 0.46
CA ALA A 5 -2.71 -6.02 1.81
C ALA A 5 -1.30 -5.76 2.35
N ILE A 6 -1.20 -5.05 3.47
CA ILE A 6 0.08 -4.80 4.16
C ILE A 6 0.18 -5.78 5.32
N VAL A 7 1.22 -6.61 5.32
CA VAL A 7 1.33 -7.80 6.15
C VAL A 7 2.72 -7.97 6.75
N ASP A 8 2.78 -8.65 7.89
CA ASP A 8 4.00 -9.08 8.59
C ASP A 8 3.99 -10.58 8.92
N ASP A 9 2.91 -11.30 8.57
CA ASP A 9 2.75 -12.74 8.80
C ASP A 9 2.33 -13.44 7.49
N LEU A 10 2.99 -14.55 7.17
CA LEU A 10 2.77 -15.28 5.92
C LEU A 10 1.36 -15.90 5.83
N ARG A 11 0.75 -16.24 6.96
CA ARG A 11 -0.63 -16.77 6.99
C ARG A 11 -1.63 -15.68 6.65
N VAL A 12 -1.38 -14.45 7.15
CA VAL A 12 -2.18 -13.27 6.80
C VAL A 12 -2.03 -12.94 5.32
N ALA A 13 -0.80 -12.99 4.78
CA ALA A 13 -0.55 -12.81 3.34
C ALA A 13 -1.35 -13.81 2.50
N ARG A 14 -1.33 -15.09 2.87
CA ARG A 14 -2.11 -16.13 2.19
C ARG A 14 -3.60 -15.86 2.25
N ALA A 15 -4.15 -15.58 3.45
CA ALA A 15 -5.56 -15.26 3.61
C ALA A 15 -5.98 -14.03 2.79
N ALA A 16 -5.13 -13.01 2.73
CA ALA A 16 -5.38 -11.82 1.93
C ALA A 16 -5.42 -12.14 0.43
N ILE A 17 -4.50 -12.95 -0.07
CA ILE A 17 -4.46 -13.39 -1.47
C ILE A 17 -5.70 -14.24 -1.81
N ASP A 18 -6.04 -15.21 -0.97
CA ASP A 18 -7.23 -16.04 -1.13
C ASP A 18 -8.52 -15.19 -1.09
N GLY A 19 -8.50 -14.08 -0.34
CA GLY A 19 -9.56 -13.08 -0.28
C GLY A 19 -9.57 -12.06 -1.43
N GLY A 20 -8.69 -12.19 -2.43
CA GLY A 20 -8.69 -11.34 -3.63
C GLY A 20 -7.81 -10.09 -3.54
N ALA A 21 -6.83 -10.05 -2.63
CA ALA A 21 -5.81 -9.01 -2.67
C ALA A 21 -5.03 -9.08 -3.99
N THR A 22 -4.82 -7.92 -4.59
CA THR A 22 -4.07 -7.77 -5.85
C THR A 22 -2.60 -7.43 -5.62
N HIS A 23 -2.31 -6.85 -4.45
CA HIS A 23 -0.97 -6.46 -4.02
C HIS A 23 -0.75 -6.92 -2.59
N VAL A 24 0.43 -7.41 -2.29
CA VAL A 24 0.90 -7.75 -0.94
C VAL A 24 2.15 -6.93 -0.66
N GLN A 25 2.12 -6.16 0.41
CA GLN A 25 3.27 -5.41 0.89
C GLN A 25 3.82 -6.06 2.16
N LEU A 26 5.06 -6.51 2.10
CA LEU A 26 5.78 -7.00 3.26
C LEU A 26 6.26 -5.82 4.09
N ARG A 27 5.84 -5.76 5.36
CA ARG A 27 6.20 -4.69 6.29
C ARG A 27 6.70 -5.23 7.61
N LEU A 28 7.94 -5.67 7.64
CA LEU A 28 8.66 -6.07 8.84
C LEU A 28 9.50 -4.87 9.32
N LYS A 29 9.11 -4.28 10.45
CA LYS A 29 9.80 -3.11 10.99
C LYS A 29 11.04 -3.50 11.81
N ASN A 30 12.04 -2.63 11.76
CA ASN A 30 13.24 -2.71 12.59
C ASN A 30 14.09 -3.99 12.36
N LEU A 31 14.01 -4.57 11.17
CA LEU A 31 14.92 -5.65 10.76
C LEU A 31 16.06 -5.09 9.92
N PRO A 32 17.29 -5.59 10.10
CA PRO A 32 18.37 -5.37 9.15
C PRO A 32 17.99 -5.91 7.75
N THR A 33 18.49 -5.26 6.69
CA THR A 33 18.20 -5.65 5.30
C THR A 33 18.42 -7.14 5.03
N ALA A 34 19.51 -7.73 5.55
CA ALA A 34 19.81 -9.15 5.34
C ALA A 34 18.73 -10.07 5.95
N GLU A 35 18.26 -9.75 7.17
CA GLU A 35 17.20 -10.50 7.84
C GLU A 35 15.86 -10.31 7.12
N LEU A 36 15.55 -9.08 6.68
CA LEU A 36 14.36 -8.78 5.89
C LEU A 36 14.33 -9.60 4.58
N ILE A 37 15.48 -9.76 3.92
CA ILE A 37 15.60 -10.59 2.71
C ILE A 37 15.26 -12.05 3.04
N ASP A 38 15.84 -12.62 4.09
CA ASP A 38 15.61 -14.03 4.43
C ASP A 38 14.14 -14.28 4.83
N GLU A 39 13.57 -13.43 5.67
CA GLU A 39 12.17 -13.50 6.07
C GLU A 39 11.20 -13.19 4.91
N GLY A 40 11.61 -12.40 3.93
CA GLY A 40 10.80 -12.00 2.78
C GLY A 40 10.65 -13.07 1.70
N ARG A 41 11.61 -14.03 1.60
CA ARG A 41 11.59 -15.07 0.55
C ARG A 41 10.27 -15.86 0.48
N PRO A 42 9.69 -16.36 1.60
CA PRO A 42 8.42 -17.06 1.55
C PRO A 42 7.25 -16.23 1.01
N PHE A 43 7.24 -14.91 1.31
CA PHE A 43 6.21 -13.99 0.81
C PHE A 43 6.35 -13.77 -0.70
N ARG A 44 7.57 -13.52 -1.17
CA ARG A 44 7.88 -13.40 -2.59
C ARG A 44 7.43 -14.65 -3.35
N ASP A 45 7.77 -15.84 -2.86
CA ASP A 45 7.41 -17.10 -3.49
C ASP A 45 5.88 -17.33 -3.48
N LEU A 46 5.20 -16.92 -2.41
CA LEU A 46 3.74 -16.97 -2.33
C LEU A 46 3.10 -16.07 -3.38
N CYS A 47 3.52 -14.80 -3.46
CA CYS A 47 2.99 -13.84 -4.42
C CYS A 47 3.24 -14.27 -5.86
N ALA A 48 4.46 -14.72 -6.19
CA ALA A 48 4.82 -15.19 -7.52
C ALA A 48 3.94 -16.36 -7.99
N ARG A 49 3.68 -17.33 -7.10
CA ARG A 49 2.79 -18.47 -7.43
C ARG A 49 1.33 -18.08 -7.60
N SER A 50 0.91 -17.00 -6.96
CA SER A 50 -0.49 -16.53 -6.98
C SER A 50 -0.74 -15.43 -8.03
N GLY A 51 0.29 -14.96 -8.74
CA GLY A 51 0.19 -13.88 -9.70
C GLY A 51 -0.19 -12.54 -9.06
N VAL A 52 0.22 -12.31 -7.80
CA VAL A 52 -0.06 -11.12 -7.01
C VAL A 52 1.19 -10.25 -6.93
N THR A 53 1.05 -8.94 -7.10
CA THR A 53 2.15 -7.98 -7.03
C THR A 53 2.77 -7.98 -5.63
N PHE A 54 4.09 -8.18 -5.56
CA PHE A 54 4.85 -8.18 -4.31
C PHE A 54 5.61 -6.87 -4.11
N VAL A 55 5.35 -6.19 -3.02
CA VAL A 55 5.96 -4.90 -2.66
C VAL A 55 6.70 -5.03 -1.34
N VAL A 56 7.88 -4.42 -1.23
CA VAL A 56 8.63 -4.32 0.04
C VAL A 56 8.48 -2.91 0.60
N ASN A 57 8.30 -2.80 1.91
CA ASN A 57 8.17 -1.53 2.60
C ASN A 57 9.55 -0.99 2.99
N ASP A 58 9.84 0.29 2.68
CA ASP A 58 10.99 1.13 3.09
C ASP A 58 12.36 0.71 2.53
N ASP A 59 12.65 -0.58 2.33
CA ASP A 59 13.98 -1.09 1.99
C ASP A 59 14.12 -1.44 0.51
N VAL A 60 14.75 -0.54 -0.27
CA VAL A 60 14.98 -0.72 -1.71
C VAL A 60 15.96 -1.87 -1.98
N ASP A 61 17.01 -2.04 -1.16
CA ASP A 61 17.99 -3.09 -1.35
C ASP A 61 17.41 -4.47 -1.11
N ALA A 62 16.54 -4.60 -0.09
CA ALA A 62 15.78 -5.82 0.13
C ALA A 62 14.79 -6.11 -1.02
N ALA A 63 14.11 -5.08 -1.54
CA ALA A 63 13.20 -5.23 -2.68
C ALA A 63 13.95 -5.78 -3.92
N ILE A 64 15.12 -5.22 -4.23
CA ILE A 64 15.97 -5.68 -5.33
C ILE A 64 16.44 -7.13 -5.11
N ALA A 65 16.96 -7.43 -3.92
CA ALA A 65 17.51 -8.74 -3.60
C ALA A 65 16.44 -9.86 -3.58
N LEU A 66 15.22 -9.52 -3.20
CA LEU A 66 14.05 -10.40 -3.24
C LEU A 66 13.48 -10.57 -4.65
N GLY A 67 13.84 -9.71 -5.61
CA GLY A 67 13.15 -9.66 -6.90
C GLY A 67 11.69 -9.28 -6.73
N ALA A 68 11.42 -8.29 -5.87
CA ALA A 68 10.08 -7.75 -5.69
C ALA A 68 9.64 -6.98 -6.94
N ASP A 69 8.33 -6.86 -7.13
CA ASP A 69 7.76 -6.05 -8.21
C ASP A 69 7.87 -4.56 -7.90
N GLY A 70 7.91 -4.19 -6.62
CA GLY A 70 7.95 -2.80 -6.22
C GLY A 70 8.44 -2.55 -4.79
N VAL A 71 8.58 -1.27 -4.48
CA VAL A 71 8.90 -0.76 -3.14
C VAL A 71 7.94 0.37 -2.77
N HIS A 72 7.55 0.44 -1.52
CA HIS A 72 6.79 1.56 -0.96
C HIS A 72 7.62 2.32 0.05
N LEU A 73 7.83 3.62 -0.20
CA LEU A 73 8.66 4.48 0.62
C LEU A 73 7.80 5.50 1.38
N GLY A 74 8.12 5.70 2.64
CA GLY A 74 7.62 6.80 3.44
C GLY A 74 8.36 8.10 3.09
N ARG A 75 7.92 9.19 3.71
CA ARG A 75 8.43 10.54 3.46
C ARG A 75 9.91 10.75 3.78
N GLU A 76 10.39 10.04 4.80
CA GLU A 76 11.78 10.15 5.30
C GLU A 76 12.69 9.07 4.73
N ASP A 77 12.11 8.13 3.96
CA ASP A 77 12.87 7.05 3.35
C ASP A 77 13.55 7.53 2.07
N GLY A 78 14.80 7.16 1.94
CA GLY A 78 15.58 7.42 0.73
C GLY A 78 15.44 6.31 -0.31
N GLY A 79 16.10 6.51 -1.46
CA GLY A 79 16.27 5.42 -2.44
C GLY A 79 15.35 5.48 -3.66
N ILE A 80 14.63 6.58 -3.89
CA ILE A 80 13.77 6.78 -5.07
C ILE A 80 14.54 6.53 -6.36
N GLU A 81 15.71 7.15 -6.55
CA GLU A 81 16.51 6.97 -7.76
C GLU A 81 16.96 5.52 -7.94
N ARG A 82 17.35 4.86 -6.84
CA ARG A 82 17.76 3.46 -6.86
C ARG A 82 16.60 2.52 -7.21
N ALA A 83 15.39 2.82 -6.72
CA ALA A 83 14.19 2.07 -7.08
C ALA A 83 13.89 2.20 -8.60
N ARG A 84 14.04 3.40 -9.16
CA ARG A 84 13.89 3.66 -10.59
C ARG A 84 14.93 2.93 -11.43
N GLU A 85 16.21 3.00 -11.05
CA GLU A 85 17.29 2.28 -11.72
C GLU A 85 17.06 0.77 -11.76
N ALA A 86 16.43 0.23 -10.70
CA ALA A 86 16.05 -1.17 -10.62
C ALA A 86 14.72 -1.51 -11.32
N ASN A 87 14.03 -0.52 -11.92
CA ASN A 87 12.70 -0.66 -12.52
C ASN A 87 11.64 -1.24 -11.56
N LEU A 88 11.71 -0.88 -10.28
CA LEU A 88 10.69 -1.23 -9.30
C LEU A 88 9.47 -0.31 -9.44
N LEU A 89 8.27 -0.84 -9.26
CA LEU A 89 7.08 -0.04 -9.00
C LEU A 89 7.32 0.82 -7.75
N LEU A 90 7.18 2.13 -7.87
CA LEU A 90 7.43 3.08 -6.80
C LEU A 90 6.12 3.55 -6.17
N GLY A 91 5.87 3.15 -4.93
CA GLY A 91 4.81 3.71 -4.11
C GLY A 91 5.36 4.75 -3.14
N LEU A 92 4.70 5.90 -3.00
CA LEU A 92 5.07 6.95 -2.05
C LEU A 92 3.90 7.29 -1.11
N SER A 93 4.22 7.61 0.15
CA SER A 93 3.22 8.01 1.16
C SER A 93 2.94 9.51 1.13
N ALA A 94 1.66 9.91 1.30
CA ALA A 94 1.25 11.29 1.57
C ALA A 94 0.14 11.34 2.63
N GLN A 95 0.17 12.37 3.51
CA GLN A 95 -0.79 12.57 4.58
C GLN A 95 -1.64 13.83 4.39
N THR A 96 -1.20 14.74 3.54
CA THR A 96 -1.88 15.99 3.20
C THR A 96 -1.82 16.21 1.70
N VAL A 97 -2.67 17.11 1.19
CA VAL A 97 -2.63 17.52 -0.22
C VAL A 97 -1.28 18.15 -0.59
N GLU A 98 -0.71 18.96 0.31
CA GLU A 98 0.60 19.58 0.11
C GLU A 98 1.72 18.52 -0.04
N GLU A 99 1.71 17.52 0.83
CA GLU A 99 2.66 16.39 0.73
C GLU A 99 2.45 15.61 -0.57
N ALA A 100 1.20 15.36 -0.94
CA ALA A 100 0.87 14.62 -2.17
C ALA A 100 1.40 15.35 -3.41
N LEU A 101 1.20 16.67 -3.49
CA LEU A 101 1.74 17.48 -4.59
C LEU A 101 3.28 17.45 -4.63
N ALA A 102 3.93 17.46 -3.46
CA ALA A 102 5.39 17.42 -3.39
C ALA A 102 5.93 16.08 -3.93
N VAL A 103 5.34 14.95 -3.49
CA VAL A 103 5.80 13.61 -3.91
C VAL A 103 5.31 13.22 -5.30
N ASP A 104 4.23 13.81 -5.83
CA ASP A 104 3.76 13.57 -7.20
C ASP A 104 4.77 14.06 -8.26
N ASN A 105 5.58 15.08 -7.93
CA ASN A 105 6.70 15.52 -8.76
C ASN A 105 7.76 14.43 -8.97
N GLU A 106 7.85 13.47 -8.06
CA GLU A 106 8.68 12.28 -8.19
C GLU A 106 8.09 11.22 -9.13
N ARG A 107 6.90 11.45 -9.69
CA ARG A 107 6.21 10.55 -10.63
C ARG A 107 6.15 9.10 -10.11
N PRO A 108 5.58 8.86 -8.93
CA PRO A 108 5.39 7.50 -8.43
C PRO A 108 4.34 6.75 -9.26
N ASP A 109 4.40 5.42 -9.22
CA ASP A 109 3.37 4.57 -9.84
C ASP A 109 2.05 4.62 -9.06
N TYR A 110 2.12 4.91 -7.75
CA TYR A 110 0.94 5.19 -6.92
C TYR A 110 1.31 5.98 -5.66
N LEU A 111 0.32 6.69 -5.13
CA LEU A 111 0.38 7.34 -3.83
C LEU A 111 -0.45 6.58 -2.79
N GLY A 112 0.12 6.33 -1.62
CA GLY A 112 -0.59 5.85 -0.45
C GLY A 112 -1.07 7.05 0.39
N ALA A 113 -2.36 7.40 0.30
CA ALA A 113 -2.93 8.56 0.98
C ALA A 113 -3.58 8.19 2.32
N GLY A 114 -3.17 8.84 3.42
CA GLY A 114 -3.79 8.59 4.72
C GLY A 114 -2.95 8.94 5.94
N PRO A 115 -3.52 8.74 7.15
CA PRO A 115 -4.69 7.89 7.43
C PRO A 115 -6.02 8.56 7.06
N ILE A 116 -6.93 7.81 6.43
CA ILE A 116 -8.27 8.34 6.08
C ILE A 116 -9.13 8.45 7.34
N TRP A 117 -9.09 7.44 8.21
CA TRP A 117 -9.70 7.45 9.54
C TRP A 117 -8.64 7.28 10.62
N ALA A 118 -8.93 7.75 11.83
CA ALA A 118 -8.06 7.53 12.97
C ALA A 118 -7.72 6.04 13.14
N THR A 119 -6.44 5.74 13.32
CA THR A 119 -5.96 4.35 13.41
C THR A 119 -4.87 4.21 14.47
N PRO A 120 -4.89 3.11 15.25
CA PRO A 120 -3.81 2.83 16.18
C PRO A 120 -2.46 2.51 15.53
N VAL A 121 -2.43 2.22 14.22
CA VAL A 121 -1.18 1.97 13.48
C VAL A 121 -0.32 3.24 13.34
N LYS A 122 -0.97 4.42 13.30
CA LYS A 122 -0.31 5.74 13.29
C LYS A 122 -0.96 6.66 14.32
N PRO A 123 -0.71 6.45 15.62
CA PRO A 123 -1.32 7.27 16.68
C PRO A 123 -0.85 8.71 16.58
N GLY A 124 -1.76 9.66 16.85
CA GLY A 124 -1.45 11.09 16.88
C GLY A 124 -1.40 11.79 15.51
N ILE A 125 -1.55 11.06 14.41
CA ILE A 125 -1.68 11.68 13.07
C ILE A 125 -3.16 12.02 12.82
N PRO A 126 -3.49 13.28 12.49
CA PRO A 126 -4.85 13.66 12.12
C PRO A 126 -5.35 12.85 10.91
N ALA A 127 -6.61 12.45 10.95
CA ALA A 127 -7.24 11.77 9.83
C ALA A 127 -7.48 12.77 8.68
N LEU A 128 -7.17 12.36 7.46
CA LEU A 128 -7.40 13.13 6.23
C LEU A 128 -8.91 13.28 5.94
N GLY A 129 -9.68 12.24 6.27
CA GLY A 129 -11.10 12.15 5.96
C GLY A 129 -11.38 11.96 4.47
N LEU A 130 -12.64 11.74 4.13
CA LEU A 130 -13.05 11.55 2.72
C LEU A 130 -12.96 12.83 1.90
N VAL A 131 -13.23 13.98 2.51
CA VAL A 131 -13.10 15.29 1.83
C VAL A 131 -11.64 15.53 1.45
N GLY A 132 -10.72 15.37 2.40
CA GLY A 132 -9.29 15.54 2.11
C GLY A 132 -8.76 14.49 1.13
N LEU A 133 -9.31 13.25 1.14
CA LEU A 133 -8.97 12.24 0.14
C LEU A 133 -9.40 12.68 -1.26
N ALA A 134 -10.63 13.22 -1.41
CA ALA A 134 -11.12 13.69 -2.70
C ALA A 134 -10.28 14.86 -3.23
N GLU A 135 -9.98 15.86 -2.38
CA GLU A 135 -9.11 16.96 -2.73
C GLU A 135 -7.70 16.48 -3.16
N LEU A 136 -7.16 15.48 -2.47
CA LEU A 136 -5.87 14.90 -2.81
C LEU A 136 -5.94 14.18 -4.17
N CYS A 137 -6.94 13.35 -4.41
CA CYS A 137 -7.13 12.66 -5.68
C CYS A 137 -7.28 13.61 -6.88
N GLU A 138 -7.94 14.75 -6.69
CA GLU A 138 -8.09 15.79 -7.72
C GLU A 138 -6.81 16.58 -7.98
N SER A 139 -5.90 16.62 -7.00
CA SER A 139 -4.71 17.47 -7.04
C SER A 139 -3.49 16.82 -7.67
N VAL A 140 -3.44 15.49 -7.77
CA VAL A 140 -2.28 14.72 -8.22
C VAL A 140 -2.55 13.94 -9.50
N ALA A 141 -1.49 13.64 -10.26
CA ALA A 141 -1.58 12.82 -11.46
C ALA A 141 -1.44 11.31 -11.15
N ALA A 142 -0.71 10.95 -10.10
CA ALA A 142 -0.50 9.56 -9.74
C ALA A 142 -1.78 8.92 -9.19
N PRO A 143 -2.01 7.62 -9.48
CA PRO A 143 -3.10 6.87 -8.88
C PRO A 143 -3.04 6.85 -7.34
N VAL A 144 -4.16 7.12 -6.67
CA VAL A 144 -4.22 7.19 -5.21
C VAL A 144 -4.82 5.92 -4.61
N ILE A 145 -4.13 5.33 -3.65
CA ILE A 145 -4.57 4.20 -2.83
C ILE A 145 -4.85 4.72 -1.42
N ALA A 146 -6.11 4.65 -0.98
CA ALA A 146 -6.51 5.11 0.34
C ALA A 146 -6.08 4.13 1.45
N ILE A 147 -5.49 4.64 2.53
CA ILE A 147 -5.00 3.81 3.65
C ILE A 147 -5.33 4.42 5.00
N GLY A 148 -5.41 3.57 6.03
CA GLY A 148 -5.57 3.97 7.43
C GLY A 148 -7.02 4.00 7.88
N GLY A 149 -7.38 3.03 8.73
CA GLY A 149 -8.73 2.83 9.21
C GLY A 149 -9.71 2.25 8.19
N VAL A 150 -9.20 1.78 7.05
CA VAL A 150 -10.02 1.17 5.98
C VAL A 150 -10.35 -0.28 6.33
N ASP A 151 -11.61 -0.65 6.12
CA ASP A 151 -12.16 -2.00 6.23
C ASP A 151 -13.36 -2.21 5.27
N ALA A 152 -14.03 -3.35 5.37
CA ALA A 152 -15.16 -3.70 4.50
C ALA A 152 -16.36 -2.74 4.60
N THR A 153 -16.50 -2.00 5.71
CA THR A 153 -17.65 -1.11 5.94
C THR A 153 -17.48 0.25 5.28
N ASN A 154 -16.24 0.64 4.95
CA ASN A 154 -15.93 1.98 4.48
C ASN A 154 -15.06 2.04 3.21
N ALA A 155 -14.54 0.89 2.73
CA ALA A 155 -13.68 0.82 1.54
C ALA A 155 -14.35 1.41 0.28
N ALA A 156 -15.65 1.21 0.10
CA ALA A 156 -16.41 1.76 -1.03
C ALA A 156 -16.36 3.30 -1.08
N LEU A 157 -16.45 3.95 0.08
CA LEU A 157 -16.41 5.41 0.19
C LEU A 157 -15.07 6.00 -0.29
N CYS A 158 -13.98 5.23 -0.17
CA CYS A 158 -12.68 5.67 -0.70
C CYS A 158 -12.67 5.73 -2.24
N LEU A 159 -13.34 4.78 -2.90
CA LEU A 159 -13.48 4.80 -4.37
C LEU A 159 -14.37 5.96 -4.82
N GLU A 160 -15.46 6.21 -4.10
CA GLU A 160 -16.36 7.34 -4.35
C GLU A 160 -15.64 8.69 -4.21
N ALA A 161 -14.63 8.75 -3.32
CA ALA A 161 -13.77 9.92 -3.14
C ALA A 161 -12.62 10.00 -4.17
N GLY A 162 -12.56 9.13 -5.19
CA GLY A 162 -11.59 9.20 -6.28
C GLY A 162 -10.39 8.26 -6.16
N ALA A 163 -10.25 7.49 -5.08
CA ALA A 163 -9.17 6.51 -4.97
C ALA A 163 -9.34 5.36 -5.97
N VAL A 164 -8.24 4.85 -6.55
CA VAL A 164 -8.26 3.70 -7.46
C VAL A 164 -8.29 2.36 -6.73
N GLY A 165 -8.12 2.39 -5.42
CA GLY A 165 -8.12 1.22 -4.56
C GLY A 165 -7.85 1.58 -3.10
N VAL A 166 -7.73 0.56 -2.28
CA VAL A 166 -7.47 0.71 -0.84
C VAL A 166 -6.32 -0.17 -0.37
N ALA A 167 -5.63 0.29 0.68
CA ALA A 167 -4.67 -0.52 1.41
C ALA A 167 -5.18 -0.82 2.82
N VAL A 168 -5.03 -2.07 3.23
CA VAL A 168 -5.47 -2.57 4.53
C VAL A 168 -4.31 -3.19 5.30
N VAL A 169 -4.27 -2.98 6.62
CA VAL A 169 -3.31 -3.60 7.54
C VAL A 169 -4.07 -4.62 8.39
N ARG A 170 -4.86 -4.16 9.35
CA ARG A 170 -5.62 -5.05 10.25
C ARG A 170 -6.73 -5.83 9.54
N ALA A 171 -7.34 -5.25 8.53
CA ALA A 171 -8.36 -5.90 7.72
C ALA A 171 -7.80 -6.81 6.62
N SER A 172 -6.46 -7.04 6.58
CA SER A 172 -5.86 -7.98 5.63
C SER A 172 -6.36 -9.42 5.81
N THR A 173 -6.73 -9.81 7.03
CA THR A 173 -7.36 -11.12 7.30
C THR A 173 -8.81 -11.22 6.80
N ASP A 174 -9.45 -10.08 6.52
CA ASP A 174 -10.83 -9.99 6.03
C ASP A 174 -10.90 -9.43 4.60
N ALA A 175 -9.84 -9.67 3.83
CA ALA A 175 -9.68 -9.17 2.47
C ALA A 175 -10.86 -9.52 1.55
N ALA A 176 -11.48 -10.68 1.72
CA ALA A 176 -12.64 -11.11 0.95
C ALA A 176 -13.85 -10.16 1.13
N ALA A 177 -14.12 -9.74 2.36
CA ALA A 177 -15.20 -8.79 2.65
C ALA A 177 -14.87 -7.40 2.09
N VAL A 178 -13.61 -6.94 2.22
CA VAL A 178 -13.15 -5.69 1.62
C VAL A 178 -13.27 -5.74 0.09
N ARG A 179 -12.83 -6.83 -0.54
CA ARG A 179 -12.94 -7.04 -1.98
C ARG A 179 -14.39 -6.96 -2.46
N THR A 180 -15.31 -7.64 -1.75
CA THR A 180 -16.74 -7.60 -2.04
C THR A 180 -17.30 -6.17 -1.95
N ALA A 181 -16.88 -5.39 -0.95
CA ALA A 181 -17.33 -4.00 -0.81
C ALA A 181 -16.84 -3.13 -1.98
N LEU A 182 -15.59 -3.29 -2.41
CA LEU A 182 -15.01 -2.58 -3.56
C LEU A 182 -15.74 -2.92 -4.87
N GLU A 183 -16.05 -4.20 -5.09
CA GLU A 183 -16.74 -4.65 -6.30
C GLU A 183 -18.16 -4.08 -6.42
N ARG A 184 -18.87 -3.95 -5.30
CA ARG A 184 -20.21 -3.35 -5.27
C ARG A 184 -20.21 -1.85 -5.58
N ALA A 185 -19.13 -1.14 -5.27
CA ALA A 185 -19.00 0.29 -5.53
C ALA A 185 -18.65 0.60 -7.00
N ALA A 186 -18.19 -0.39 -7.77
CA ALA A 186 -17.76 -0.21 -9.16
C ALA A 186 -18.91 -0.36 -10.17
N PHE A 187 -20.12 -0.68 -9.69
CA PHE A 187 -21.35 -0.79 -10.48
C PHE A 187 -22.38 0.26 -10.08
#